data_d01a8deb8247940d44af2882aa4d4ba7
#
_entry.id   d01a8deb8247940d44af2882aa4d4ba7
#
_cell.length_a   1.000
_cell.length_b   1.000
_cell.length_c   1.000
_cell.angle_alpha   90.00
_cell.angle_beta   90.00
_cell.angle_gamma   90.00
#
_symmetry.space_group_name_H-M   'P 1'
#
loop_
_entity.id
_entity.type
_entity.pdbx_description
1 polymer ?
#
loop_
_entity_poly.entity_id
_entity_poly.type
_entity_poly.pdbx_seq_one_letter_code
_entity_poly.pdbx_strand_id
1 'polypeptide(L)'
;VAGVIVQRLLVAGDGVEEVHLVAAQTVSGAHAHRDEAGLLRALVARIVALDPDVLLGWNVVDFDLRVLAARCAALGVACELGRAAGAITFQEDRGFTRQSRAAIPGRMVLDGIPLVRDALKLPDYRLETVAQSVLGRGKLLDRDVPDAAQEILRLHREDPAALCAYNLEDARLVLEILEREGL
;
A
#
# COMPACT_ATOMS: atom_id res chain seq x y z
N VAL A 1 16.25 -10.91 6.68
CA VAL A 1 15.60 -11.10 5.37
C VAL A 1 15.48 -9.71 4.80
N ALA A 2 16.32 -9.37 3.80
CA ALA A 2 16.19 -8.13 3.06
C ALA A 2 14.82 -8.15 2.38
N GLY A 3 13.91 -7.29 2.85
CA GLY A 3 12.55 -7.27 2.34
C GLY A 3 12.55 -6.80 0.89
N VAL A 4 11.89 -7.55 0.05
CA VAL A 4 11.47 -7.08 -1.27
C VAL A 4 10.45 -5.99 -1.03
N ILE A 5 10.83 -4.74 -1.27
CA ILE A 5 9.90 -3.62 -1.17
C ILE A 5 9.44 -3.29 -2.58
N VAL A 6 8.24 -3.71 -2.87
CA VAL A 6 7.44 -3.20 -3.98
C VAL A 6 6.49 -2.19 -3.37
N GLN A 7 6.66 -0.93 -3.73
CA GLN A 7 5.75 0.12 -3.31
C GLN A 7 4.83 0.46 -4.47
N ARG A 8 3.54 0.46 -4.18
CA ARG A 8 2.49 0.85 -5.10
C ARG A 8 1.95 2.21 -4.71
N LEU A 9 1.70 3.03 -5.70
CA LEU A 9 1.04 4.31 -5.54
C LEU A 9 -0.06 4.40 -6.58
N LEU A 10 -1.28 4.50 -6.12
CA LEU A 10 -2.43 4.80 -6.96
C LEU A 10 -3.04 6.10 -6.47
N VAL A 11 -3.23 7.07 -7.37
CA VAL A 11 -3.90 8.33 -7.07
C VAL A 11 -5.25 8.33 -7.76
N ALA A 12 -6.32 8.24 -6.97
CA ALA A 12 -7.67 8.37 -7.50
C ALA A 12 -7.95 9.83 -7.87
N GLY A 13 -8.48 10.05 -9.06
CA GLY A 13 -8.87 11.37 -9.56
C GLY A 13 -7.99 11.91 -10.67
N ASP A 14 -6.69 11.68 -10.67
CA ASP A 14 -5.76 12.20 -11.68
C ASP A 14 -5.30 11.15 -12.70
N GLY A 15 -5.82 9.91 -12.61
CA GLY A 15 -5.45 8.83 -13.52
C GLY A 15 -3.99 8.39 -13.40
N VAL A 16 -3.33 8.69 -12.29
CA VAL A 16 -1.95 8.29 -12.03
C VAL A 16 -1.92 6.89 -11.46
N GLU A 17 -1.23 5.99 -12.16
CA GLU A 17 -0.98 4.63 -11.71
C GLU A 17 0.51 4.36 -11.81
N GLU A 18 1.17 4.20 -10.68
CA GLU A 18 2.62 4.04 -10.61
C GLU A 18 2.99 2.91 -9.66
N VAL A 19 3.97 2.12 -10.06
CA VAL A 19 4.62 1.11 -9.22
C VAL A 19 6.10 1.43 -9.14
N HIS A 20 6.65 1.40 -7.94
CA HIS A 20 8.08 1.56 -7.69
C HIS A 20 8.69 0.24 -7.25
N LEU A 21 9.80 -0.16 -7.87
CA LEU A 21 10.43 -1.45 -7.67
C LEU A 21 11.96 -1.30 -7.61
N VAL A 22 12.61 -2.07 -6.73
CA VAL A 22 14.07 -2.23 -6.78
C VAL A 22 14.39 -3.27 -7.84
N ALA A 23 15.01 -2.85 -8.93
CA ALA A 23 15.42 -3.74 -10.01
C ALA A 23 16.70 -3.24 -10.69
N ALA A 24 17.53 -4.18 -11.14
CA ALA A 24 18.76 -3.87 -11.86
C ALA A 24 18.51 -3.42 -13.31
N GLN A 25 17.33 -3.72 -13.85
CA GLN A 25 16.93 -3.42 -15.22
C GLN A 25 15.57 -2.72 -15.25
N THR A 26 15.26 -2.08 -16.37
CA THR A 26 13.95 -1.48 -16.60
C THR A 26 12.88 -2.56 -16.58
N VAL A 27 11.80 -2.33 -15.84
CA VAL A 27 10.62 -3.19 -15.76
C VAL A 27 9.44 -2.46 -16.38
N SER A 28 8.73 -3.11 -17.29
CA SER A 28 7.56 -2.54 -17.94
C SER A 28 6.48 -2.23 -16.90
N GLY A 29 5.92 -1.02 -16.95
CA GLY A 29 4.88 -0.60 -16.02
C GLY A 29 5.37 -0.21 -14.62
N ALA A 30 6.69 -0.09 -14.40
CA ALA A 30 7.24 0.32 -13.12
C ALA A 30 8.40 1.29 -13.22
N HIS A 31 8.57 2.08 -12.17
CA HIS A 31 9.77 2.89 -11.94
C HIS A 31 10.81 2.04 -11.23
N ALA A 32 11.84 1.61 -11.97
CA ALA A 32 12.93 0.80 -11.42
C ALA A 32 13.92 1.68 -10.65
N HIS A 33 14.30 1.24 -9.47
CA HIS A 33 15.29 1.90 -8.61
C HIS A 33 16.46 0.98 -8.34
N ARG A 34 17.66 1.56 -8.27
CA ARG A 34 18.90 0.82 -8.08
C ARG A 34 19.00 0.13 -6.72
N ASP A 35 18.43 0.77 -5.71
CA ASP A 35 18.42 0.30 -4.34
C ASP A 35 17.18 0.78 -3.59
N GLU A 36 16.97 0.22 -2.40
CA GLU A 36 15.82 0.52 -1.57
C GLU A 36 15.80 1.98 -1.10
N ALA A 37 16.94 2.57 -0.78
CA ALA A 37 17.00 3.97 -0.36
C ALA A 37 16.60 4.92 -1.49
N GLY A 38 16.97 4.60 -2.72
CA GLY A 38 16.54 5.31 -3.93
C GLY A 38 15.03 5.21 -4.15
N LEU A 39 14.48 4.00 -4.00
CA LEU A 39 13.04 3.78 -4.08
C LEU A 39 12.28 4.60 -3.03
N LEU A 40 12.71 4.55 -1.76
CA LEU A 40 12.05 5.26 -0.67
C LEU A 40 12.09 6.79 -0.88
N ARG A 41 13.24 7.33 -1.29
CA ARG A 41 13.35 8.77 -1.62
C ARG A 41 12.42 9.16 -2.75
N ALA A 42 12.36 8.36 -3.81
CA ALA A 42 11.51 8.63 -4.95
C ALA A 42 10.02 8.56 -4.57
N LEU A 43 9.63 7.58 -3.77
CA LEU A 43 8.25 7.43 -3.27
C LEU A 43 7.83 8.63 -2.42
N VAL A 44 8.66 9.03 -1.44
CA VAL A 44 8.41 10.21 -0.60
C VAL A 44 8.27 11.47 -1.47
N ALA A 45 9.23 11.71 -2.37
CA ALA A 45 9.20 12.86 -3.28
C ALA A 45 7.95 12.85 -4.17
N ARG A 46 7.53 11.66 -4.64
CA ARG A 46 6.34 11.54 -5.48
C ARG A 46 5.04 11.85 -4.73
N ILE A 47 4.89 11.35 -3.50
CA ILE A 47 3.73 11.67 -2.65
C ILE A 47 3.66 13.17 -2.36
N VAL A 48 4.79 13.79 -2.07
CA VAL A 48 4.86 15.25 -1.85
C VAL A 48 4.50 16.02 -3.11
N ALA A 49 5.00 15.60 -4.28
CA ALA A 49 4.73 16.26 -5.56
C ALA A 49 3.27 16.11 -6.04
N LEU A 50 2.64 14.98 -5.79
CA LEU A 50 1.23 14.74 -6.10
C LEU A 50 0.28 15.47 -5.14
N ASP A 51 0.77 15.78 -3.96
CA ASP A 51 0.07 16.51 -2.90
C ASP A 51 -1.35 15.99 -2.56
N PRO A 52 -1.57 14.68 -2.38
CA PRO A 52 -2.90 14.15 -2.09
C PRO A 52 -3.42 14.62 -0.73
N ASP A 53 -4.72 14.88 -0.61
CA ASP A 53 -5.37 15.16 0.66
C ASP A 53 -5.48 13.92 1.54
N VAL A 54 -5.66 12.77 0.91
CA VAL A 54 -5.91 11.48 1.57
C VAL A 54 -4.89 10.44 1.12
N LEU A 55 -4.30 9.74 2.08
CA LEU A 55 -3.55 8.51 1.86
C LEU A 55 -4.42 7.33 2.32
N LEU A 56 -4.68 6.42 1.40
CA LEU A 56 -5.62 5.32 1.59
C LEU A 56 -4.94 3.99 1.27
N GLY A 57 -5.31 2.93 1.97
CA GLY A 57 -4.87 1.57 1.66
C GLY A 57 -5.58 0.52 2.49
N TRP A 58 -5.28 -0.74 2.22
CA TRP A 58 -5.79 -1.88 2.97
C TRP A 58 -4.77 -2.32 4.02
N ASN A 59 -5.10 -2.16 5.29
CA ASN A 59 -4.17 -2.33 6.41
C ASN A 59 -2.99 -1.35 6.35
N VAL A 60 -3.21 -0.16 5.79
CA VAL A 60 -2.15 0.80 5.49
C VAL A 60 -1.47 1.33 6.75
N VAL A 61 -2.22 1.48 7.84
CA VAL A 61 -1.70 2.01 9.11
C VAL A 61 -0.78 1.01 9.79
N ASP A 62 -1.22 -0.24 9.95
CA ASP A 62 -0.48 -1.23 10.72
C ASP A 62 0.57 -1.97 9.89
N PHE A 63 0.54 -1.86 8.57
CA PHE A 63 1.52 -2.49 7.71
C PHE A 63 2.30 -1.47 6.86
N ASP A 64 1.71 -0.90 5.82
CA ASP A 64 2.46 -0.13 4.82
C ASP A 64 3.20 1.08 5.41
N LEU A 65 2.51 1.91 6.18
CA LEU A 65 3.12 3.10 6.77
C LEU A 65 4.14 2.78 7.87
N ARG A 66 3.91 1.72 8.68
CA ARG A 66 4.88 1.28 9.67
C ARG A 66 6.14 0.72 9.02
N VAL A 67 5.98 -0.11 7.98
CA VAL A 67 7.11 -0.64 7.21
C VAL A 67 7.86 0.51 6.54
N LEU A 68 7.17 1.43 5.88
CA LEU A 68 7.78 2.59 5.23
C LEU A 68 8.60 3.42 6.22
N ALA A 69 8.02 3.80 7.35
CA ALA A 69 8.70 4.58 8.38
C ALA A 69 9.93 3.86 8.94
N ALA A 70 9.79 2.55 9.25
CA ALA A 70 10.88 1.74 9.78
C ALA A 70 12.03 1.59 8.76
N ARG A 71 11.71 1.37 7.47
CA ARG A 71 12.73 1.24 6.42
C ARG A 71 13.43 2.56 6.15
N CYS A 72 12.68 3.66 6.10
CA CYS A 72 13.26 4.99 5.98
C CYS A 72 14.24 5.28 7.12
N ALA A 73 13.84 5.01 8.36
CA ALA A 73 14.72 5.18 9.53
C ALA A 73 15.98 4.31 9.45
N ALA A 74 15.85 3.03 9.06
CA ALA A 74 16.97 2.11 8.95
C ALA A 74 17.99 2.51 7.86
N LEU A 75 17.54 3.20 6.81
CA LEU A 75 18.35 3.61 5.66
C LEU A 75 18.72 5.11 5.69
N GLY A 76 18.37 5.83 6.76
CA GLY A 76 18.65 7.27 6.88
C GLY A 76 17.92 8.13 5.85
N VAL A 77 16.73 7.69 5.41
CA VAL A 77 15.88 8.45 4.48
C VAL A 77 14.86 9.25 5.28
N ALA A 78 14.70 10.53 5.00
CA ALA A 78 13.65 11.35 5.59
C ALA A 78 12.28 10.85 5.11
N CYS A 79 11.40 10.46 6.04
CA CYS A 79 10.05 9.98 5.76
C CYS A 79 9.02 11.09 6.05
N GLU A 80 9.17 12.20 5.35
CA GLU A 80 8.30 13.39 5.50
C GLU A 80 7.23 13.38 4.40
N LEU A 81 6.10 12.73 4.67
CA LEU A 81 4.98 12.63 3.72
C LEU A 81 3.99 13.79 3.84
N GLY A 82 4.16 14.64 4.84
CA GLY A 82 3.21 15.71 5.17
C GLY A 82 3.38 16.97 4.32
N ARG A 83 2.39 17.87 4.45
CA ARG A 83 2.43 19.25 3.95
C ARG A 83 3.18 20.18 4.89
N ALA A 84 3.37 19.76 6.13
CA ALA A 84 4.20 20.44 7.12
C ALA A 84 5.28 19.48 7.61
N ALA A 85 6.37 20.04 8.14
CA ALA A 85 7.46 19.27 8.73
C ALA A 85 6.94 18.38 9.88
N GLY A 86 7.43 17.17 9.94
CA GLY A 86 7.09 16.20 10.98
C GLY A 86 7.03 14.77 10.47
N ALA A 87 7.40 13.85 11.35
CA ALA A 87 7.34 12.43 11.07
C ALA A 87 5.90 11.90 11.16
N ILE A 88 5.68 10.75 10.55
CA ILE A 88 4.44 9.97 10.75
C ILE A 88 4.37 9.57 12.23
N THR A 89 3.24 9.82 12.87
CA THR A 89 2.99 9.36 14.23
C THR A 89 1.94 8.26 14.24
N PHE A 90 2.14 7.25 15.08
CA PHE A 90 1.25 6.10 15.20
C PHE A 90 0.63 6.10 16.60
N GLN A 91 -0.68 5.95 16.65
CA GLN A 91 -1.45 5.82 17.88
C GLN A 91 -2.11 4.45 17.88
N GLU A 92 -1.83 3.68 18.93
CA GLU A 92 -2.51 2.40 19.17
C GLU A 92 -3.70 2.67 20.07
N ASP A 93 -4.89 2.41 19.56
CA ASP A 93 -6.07 2.39 20.41
C ASP A 93 -6.06 1.09 21.24
N ARG A 94 -5.87 1.23 22.54
CA ARG A 94 -5.95 0.14 23.52
C ARG A 94 -7.39 -0.18 23.95
N GLY A 95 -8.37 0.53 23.37
CA GLY A 95 -9.79 0.35 23.63
C GLY A 95 -10.36 -0.91 22.98
N PHE A 96 -11.69 -1.04 23.08
CA PHE A 96 -12.42 -2.22 22.61
C PHE A 96 -12.33 -2.42 21.09
N THR A 97 -12.17 -1.34 20.32
CA THR A 97 -12.13 -1.36 18.86
C THR A 97 -10.74 -1.67 18.27
N ARG A 98 -9.67 -1.52 19.06
CA ARG A 98 -8.26 -1.77 18.67
C ARG A 98 -7.90 -1.19 17.29
N GLN A 99 -8.39 -0.01 16.97
CA GLN A 99 -8.09 0.65 15.70
C GLN A 99 -6.82 1.49 15.85
N SER A 100 -5.75 1.07 15.20
CA SER A 100 -4.55 1.90 15.06
C SER A 100 -4.84 3.09 14.15
N ARG A 101 -4.21 4.22 14.45
CA ARG A 101 -4.29 5.43 13.63
C ARG A 101 -2.89 5.92 13.30
N ALA A 102 -2.74 6.45 12.11
CA ALA A 102 -1.54 7.19 11.72
C ALA A 102 -1.91 8.65 11.47
N ALA A 103 -1.05 9.56 11.91
CA ALA A 103 -1.19 10.97 11.60
C ALA A 103 0.02 11.45 10.79
N ILE A 104 -0.27 12.10 9.68
CA ILE A 104 0.68 12.72 8.77
C ILE A 104 0.32 14.21 8.70
N PRO A 105 1.25 15.13 9.00
CA PRO A 105 0.93 16.56 9.05
C PRO A 105 0.30 17.07 7.75
N GLY A 106 -0.94 17.57 7.84
CA GLY A 106 -1.67 18.14 6.71
C GLY A 106 -2.27 17.14 5.72
N ARG A 107 -2.33 15.83 6.05
CA ARG A 107 -2.99 14.81 5.24
C ARG A 107 -3.86 13.91 6.09
N MET A 108 -4.94 13.41 5.51
CA MET A 108 -5.75 12.36 6.12
C MET A 108 -5.19 10.99 5.78
N VAL A 109 -5.23 10.08 6.75
CA VAL A 109 -4.90 8.65 6.51
C VAL A 109 -6.16 7.84 6.76
N LEU A 110 -6.57 7.04 5.78
CA LEU A 110 -7.73 6.15 5.86
C LEU A 110 -7.28 4.69 5.66
N ASP A 111 -7.68 3.83 6.58
CA ASP A 111 -7.48 2.39 6.45
C ASP A 111 -8.79 1.73 6.03
N GLY A 112 -8.76 0.97 4.93
CA GLY A 112 -9.95 0.34 4.36
C GLY A 112 -10.55 -0.74 5.26
N ILE A 113 -9.74 -1.45 6.07
CA ILE A 113 -10.25 -2.53 6.93
C ILE A 113 -11.27 -2.02 7.96
N PRO A 114 -10.98 -1.00 8.79
CA PRO A 114 -11.96 -0.45 9.71
C PRO A 114 -13.21 0.08 9.01
N LEU A 115 -13.04 0.81 7.91
CA LEU A 115 -14.17 1.39 7.16
C LEU A 115 -15.14 0.30 6.69
N VAL A 116 -14.62 -0.74 6.06
CA VAL A 116 -15.46 -1.85 5.57
C VAL A 116 -16.05 -2.67 6.73
N ARG A 117 -15.31 -2.84 7.83
CA ARG A 117 -15.81 -3.56 9.01
C ARG A 117 -17.01 -2.86 9.65
N ASP A 118 -17.01 -1.54 9.64
CA ASP A 118 -18.13 -0.76 10.19
C ASP A 118 -19.35 -0.81 9.26
N ALA A 119 -19.15 -0.93 7.95
CA ALA A 119 -20.21 -0.97 6.95
C ALA A 119 -20.78 -2.40 6.70
N LEU A 120 -19.92 -3.43 6.67
CA LEU A 120 -20.27 -4.77 6.25
C LEU A 120 -19.94 -5.82 7.33
N LYS A 121 -20.79 -6.86 7.43
CA LYS A 121 -20.53 -8.03 8.27
C LYS A 121 -20.05 -9.18 7.41
N LEU A 122 -18.74 -9.45 7.44
CA LEU A 122 -18.09 -10.49 6.66
C LEU A 122 -17.36 -11.49 7.58
N PRO A 123 -17.10 -12.73 7.12
CA PRO A 123 -16.39 -13.74 7.91
C PRO A 123 -14.95 -13.35 8.21
N ASP A 124 -14.30 -12.61 7.31
CA ASP A 124 -13.01 -11.97 7.51
C ASP A 124 -12.91 -10.71 6.62
N TYR A 125 -11.87 -9.89 6.87
CA TYR A 125 -11.65 -8.63 6.17
C TYR A 125 -10.34 -8.63 5.37
N ARG A 126 -9.95 -9.79 4.84
CA ARG A 126 -8.90 -9.84 3.83
C ARG A 126 -9.39 -9.18 2.54
N LEU A 127 -8.52 -8.46 1.86
CA LEU A 127 -8.88 -7.77 0.62
C LEU A 127 -9.56 -8.69 -0.39
N GLU A 128 -9.08 -9.93 -0.50
CA GLU A 128 -9.66 -10.97 -1.35
C GLU A 128 -11.12 -11.28 -1.00
N THR A 129 -11.39 -11.52 0.29
CA THR A 129 -12.75 -11.85 0.76
C THR A 129 -13.72 -10.71 0.53
N VAL A 130 -13.27 -9.48 0.81
CA VAL A 130 -14.10 -8.29 0.63
C VAL A 130 -14.33 -8.02 -0.86
N ALA A 131 -13.30 -8.08 -1.69
CA ALA A 131 -13.40 -7.87 -3.13
C ALA A 131 -14.37 -8.89 -3.78
N GLN A 132 -14.26 -10.17 -3.40
CA GLN A 132 -15.19 -11.20 -3.87
C GLN A 132 -16.63 -10.91 -3.45
N SER A 133 -16.84 -10.44 -2.23
CA SER A 133 -18.18 -10.14 -1.70
C SER A 133 -18.81 -8.91 -2.34
N VAL A 134 -18.03 -7.84 -2.52
CA VAL A 134 -18.53 -6.52 -2.96
C VAL A 134 -18.54 -6.40 -4.48
N LEU A 135 -17.46 -6.87 -5.14
CA LEU A 135 -17.22 -6.69 -6.57
C LEU A 135 -17.50 -7.93 -7.41
N GLY A 136 -17.68 -9.11 -6.77
CA GLY A 136 -17.83 -10.40 -7.45
C GLY A 136 -16.54 -10.90 -8.11
N ARG A 137 -15.41 -10.27 -7.84
CA ARG A 137 -14.07 -10.63 -8.33
C ARG A 137 -13.03 -10.46 -7.24
N GLY A 138 -11.93 -11.18 -7.34
CA GLY A 138 -10.85 -11.17 -6.36
C GLY A 138 -9.51 -10.81 -6.97
N LYS A 139 -8.45 -11.08 -6.22
CA LYS A 139 -7.06 -10.85 -6.62
C LYS A 139 -6.62 -11.70 -7.80
N LEU A 140 -5.59 -11.23 -8.52
CA LEU A 140 -4.99 -11.96 -9.65
C LEU A 140 -4.18 -13.20 -9.24
N LEU A 141 -3.69 -13.26 -8.00
CA LEU A 141 -2.96 -14.44 -7.51
C LEU A 141 -3.93 -15.47 -6.93
N ASP A 142 -3.77 -16.70 -7.39
CA ASP A 142 -4.58 -17.85 -7.00
C ASP A 142 -4.41 -18.18 -5.50
N ARG A 143 -5.48 -18.62 -4.85
CA ARG A 143 -5.52 -18.95 -3.42
C ARG A 143 -4.72 -20.20 -3.04
N ASP A 144 -4.38 -21.02 -4.02
CA ASP A 144 -3.72 -22.32 -3.82
C ASP A 144 -2.21 -22.23 -3.60
N VAL A 145 -1.65 -21.00 -3.49
CA VAL A 145 -0.23 -20.84 -3.16
C VAL A 145 -0.08 -20.88 -1.63
N PRO A 146 0.54 -21.93 -1.07
CA PRO A 146 0.63 -22.14 0.38
C PRO A 146 1.37 -21.04 1.13
N ASP A 147 2.19 -20.24 0.43
CA ASP A 147 2.98 -19.14 1.01
C ASP A 147 3.01 -17.94 0.04
N ALA A 148 2.09 -17.00 0.25
CA ALA A 148 2.01 -15.76 -0.54
C ALA A 148 3.32 -14.95 -0.51
N ALA A 149 4.09 -15.02 0.59
CA ALA A 149 5.36 -14.31 0.69
C ALA A 149 6.42 -14.93 -0.23
N GLN A 150 6.47 -16.24 -0.34
CA GLN A 150 7.37 -16.92 -1.27
C GLN A 150 6.99 -16.66 -2.72
N GLU A 151 5.71 -16.61 -3.04
CA GLU A 151 5.25 -16.29 -4.39
C GLU A 151 5.60 -14.85 -4.78
N ILE A 152 5.45 -13.88 -3.90
CA ILE A 152 5.91 -12.49 -4.12
C ILE A 152 7.42 -12.47 -4.37
N LEU A 153 8.21 -13.22 -3.61
CA LEU A 153 9.66 -13.32 -3.80
C LEU A 153 10.02 -14.01 -5.12
N ARG A 154 9.27 -15.00 -5.53
CA ARG A 154 9.43 -15.67 -6.83
C ARG A 154 9.14 -14.70 -7.96
N LEU A 155 7.98 -14.04 -7.96
CA LEU A 155 7.59 -13.06 -8.96
C LEU A 155 8.60 -11.92 -9.08
N HIS A 156 9.08 -11.41 -7.93
CA HIS A 156 10.11 -10.37 -7.96
C HIS A 156 11.38 -10.77 -8.71
N ARG A 157 11.77 -12.05 -8.65
CA ARG A 157 12.99 -12.56 -9.30
C ARG A 157 12.75 -13.00 -10.74
N GLU A 158 11.61 -13.63 -11.01
CA GLU A 158 11.33 -14.33 -12.27
C GLU A 158 10.44 -13.53 -13.20
N ASP A 159 9.45 -12.80 -12.67
CA ASP A 159 8.50 -11.99 -13.42
C ASP A 159 8.12 -10.69 -12.69
N PRO A 160 9.03 -9.71 -12.65
CA PRO A 160 8.74 -8.42 -11.99
C PRO A 160 7.55 -7.68 -12.60
N ALA A 161 7.25 -7.88 -13.89
CA ALA A 161 6.12 -7.23 -14.54
C ALA A 161 4.78 -7.79 -14.02
N ALA A 162 4.67 -9.11 -13.85
CA ALA A 162 3.51 -9.72 -13.23
C ALA A 162 3.33 -9.26 -11.77
N LEU A 163 4.42 -9.10 -11.02
CA LEU A 163 4.37 -8.56 -9.66
C LEU A 163 3.83 -7.11 -9.65
N CYS A 164 4.25 -6.28 -10.60
CA CYS A 164 3.74 -4.91 -10.73
C CYS A 164 2.25 -4.89 -11.05
N ALA A 165 1.81 -5.72 -12.01
CA ALA A 165 0.39 -5.84 -12.35
C ALA A 165 -0.45 -6.30 -11.15
N TYR A 166 0.03 -7.29 -10.40
CA TYR A 166 -0.61 -7.76 -9.18
C TYR A 166 -0.75 -6.64 -8.13
N ASN A 167 0.33 -5.90 -7.86
CA ASN A 167 0.31 -4.80 -6.89
C ASN A 167 -0.66 -3.69 -7.29
N LEU A 168 -0.70 -3.37 -8.58
CA LEU A 168 -1.58 -2.33 -9.11
C LEU A 168 -3.06 -2.74 -8.98
N GLU A 169 -3.37 -3.99 -9.30
CA GLU A 169 -4.72 -4.54 -9.14
C GLU A 169 -5.17 -4.52 -7.67
N ASP A 170 -4.30 -4.90 -6.73
CA ASP A 170 -4.60 -4.79 -5.29
C ASP A 170 -4.98 -3.35 -4.88
N ALA A 171 -4.30 -2.35 -5.42
CA ALA A 171 -4.61 -0.95 -5.13
C ALA A 171 -5.94 -0.51 -5.75
N ARG A 172 -6.23 -0.94 -6.98
CA ARG A 172 -7.52 -0.68 -7.65
C ARG A 172 -8.69 -1.30 -6.90
N LEU A 173 -8.54 -2.55 -6.44
CA LEU A 173 -9.58 -3.23 -5.65
C LEU A 173 -9.97 -2.43 -4.40
N VAL A 174 -9.00 -1.82 -3.71
CA VAL A 174 -9.29 -0.99 -2.53
C VAL A 174 -10.18 0.19 -2.90
N LEU A 175 -9.85 0.92 -3.96
CA LEU A 175 -10.65 2.07 -4.40
C LEU A 175 -12.05 1.65 -4.83
N GLU A 176 -12.16 0.63 -5.67
CA GLU A 176 -13.44 0.15 -6.19
C GLU A 176 -14.38 -0.36 -5.07
N ILE A 177 -13.83 -1.02 -4.04
CA ILE A 177 -14.59 -1.45 -2.87
C ILE A 177 -15.18 -0.23 -2.16
N LEU A 178 -14.36 0.78 -1.87
CA LEU A 178 -14.81 1.95 -1.14
C LEU A 178 -15.80 2.79 -1.95
N GLU A 179 -15.56 2.96 -3.25
CA GLU A 179 -16.50 3.63 -4.15
C GLU A 179 -17.85 2.90 -4.23
N ARG A 180 -17.81 1.56 -4.34
CA ARG A 180 -19.03 0.74 -4.42
C ARG A 180 -19.88 0.82 -3.17
N GLU A 181 -19.25 0.90 -2.02
CA GLU A 181 -19.92 0.98 -0.71
C GLU A 181 -20.24 2.43 -0.29
N GLY A 182 -19.76 3.43 -1.04
CA GLY A 182 -19.96 4.85 -0.74
C GLY A 182 -19.20 5.31 0.51
N LEU A 183 -18.02 4.73 0.73
CA LEU A 183 -17.17 4.96 1.90
C LEU A 183 -16.03 5.93 1.61
#